data_edb08f0505eeed0c2acdc3885a87a9f9
#
_entry.id   edb08f0505eeed0c2acdc3885a87a9f9
#
_cell.length_a   1.000
_cell.length_b   1.000
_cell.length_c   1.000
_cell.angle_alpha   90.00
_cell.angle_beta   90.00
_cell.angle_gamma   90.00
#
_symmetry.space_group_name_H-M   'P 1'
#
loop_
_entity.id
_entity.type
_entity.pdbx_description
1 polymer ?
#
loop_
_entity_poly.entity_id
_entity_poly.type
_entity_poly.pdbx_seq_one_letter_code
_entity_poly.pdbx_strand_id
1 'polypeptide(L)'
;MDIPTLSIIGCGKLGRSLARLLVTHHAAVLTDVLNRSPDSGQEAVAFIGAGRVASSYADLQPADIFLIATPDSQIETCCTALAQTGLLSANSVVFHCSGALPSSVLNTAQTRGAAVASLHPIRSFALPENVVADFADTYCGMEGDQRALDILSPLFSSIGAHCVPIERDAKVFYHAAAVFASNYLVTLLDTAIQTYARAGIPQDVAQKMMAALVRETAENVLHTSPEQALTGPIARGDMETVQRQYRALHAADATQGRLYKQLGLATARLAQRRKTS
;
A
#
# COMPACT_ATOMS: atom_id res chain seq x y z
N MET A 1 -23.24 -0.58 20.65
CA MET A 1 -23.42 -1.04 19.26
C MET A 1 -22.93 -2.46 19.21
N ASP A 2 -23.64 -3.34 18.50
CA ASP A 2 -23.19 -4.71 18.32
C ASP A 2 -21.91 -4.71 17.46
N ILE A 3 -21.01 -5.67 17.74
CA ILE A 3 -19.77 -5.81 16.97
C ILE A 3 -20.15 -6.30 15.56
N PRO A 4 -19.74 -5.61 14.49
CA PRO A 4 -20.14 -5.99 13.14
C PRO A 4 -19.51 -7.32 12.70
N THR A 5 -20.22 -8.06 11.88
CA THR A 5 -19.75 -9.29 11.24
C THR A 5 -18.97 -8.96 9.98
N LEU A 6 -17.89 -9.72 9.72
CA LEU A 6 -16.97 -9.53 8.60
C LEU A 6 -16.78 -10.83 7.83
N SER A 7 -16.98 -10.80 6.52
CA SER A 7 -16.54 -11.85 5.59
C SER A 7 -15.43 -11.35 4.66
N ILE A 8 -14.47 -12.21 4.33
CA ILE A 8 -13.31 -11.84 3.50
C ILE A 8 -13.21 -12.73 2.28
N ILE A 9 -13.11 -12.09 1.11
CA ILE A 9 -12.89 -12.73 -0.19
C ILE A 9 -11.45 -12.42 -0.62
N GLY A 10 -10.60 -13.45 -0.73
CA GLY A 10 -9.19 -13.30 -1.05
C GLY A 10 -8.31 -12.94 0.15
N CYS A 11 -8.30 -13.80 1.16
CA CYS A 11 -7.56 -13.58 2.41
C CYS A 11 -6.07 -13.92 2.26
N GLY A 12 -5.36 -13.13 1.44
CA GLY A 12 -3.89 -13.17 1.31
C GLY A 12 -3.18 -12.47 2.49
N LYS A 13 -1.94 -12.01 2.27
CA LYS A 13 -1.13 -11.36 3.32
C LYS A 13 -1.83 -10.15 3.94
N LEU A 14 -2.40 -9.27 3.12
CA LEU A 14 -3.13 -8.09 3.59
C LEU A 14 -4.42 -8.51 4.31
N GLY A 15 -5.26 -9.34 3.69
CA GLY A 15 -6.53 -9.76 4.27
C GLY A 15 -6.37 -10.44 5.62
N ARG A 16 -5.41 -11.38 5.76
CA ARG A 16 -5.16 -12.09 7.03
C ARG A 16 -4.62 -11.15 8.12
N SER A 17 -3.77 -10.17 7.77
CA SER A 17 -3.25 -9.20 8.73
C SER A 17 -4.37 -8.30 9.28
N LEU A 18 -5.20 -7.73 8.41
CA LEU A 18 -6.32 -6.90 8.81
C LEU A 18 -7.37 -7.68 9.61
N ALA A 19 -7.71 -8.89 9.16
CA ALA A 19 -8.64 -9.75 9.90
C ALA A 19 -8.13 -10.07 11.30
N ARG A 20 -6.84 -10.45 11.43
CA ARG A 20 -6.23 -10.73 12.74
C ARG A 20 -6.32 -9.53 13.66
N LEU A 21 -6.01 -8.34 13.17
CA LEU A 21 -6.10 -7.09 13.93
C LEU A 21 -7.54 -6.82 14.38
N LEU A 22 -8.51 -6.85 13.46
CA LEU A 22 -9.92 -6.59 13.76
C LEU A 22 -10.50 -7.58 14.78
N VAL A 23 -10.15 -8.86 14.67
CA VAL A 23 -10.57 -9.90 15.61
C VAL A 23 -9.89 -9.71 16.98
N THR A 24 -8.59 -9.50 17.02
CA THR A 24 -7.81 -9.33 18.25
C THR A 24 -8.26 -8.13 19.06
N HIS A 25 -8.63 -7.04 18.38
CA HIS A 25 -9.14 -5.81 19.02
C HIS A 25 -10.66 -5.84 19.26
N HIS A 26 -11.33 -6.99 19.03
CA HIS A 26 -12.80 -7.10 19.14
C HIS A 26 -13.57 -6.08 18.32
N ALA A 27 -13.00 -5.62 17.21
CA ALA A 27 -13.60 -4.64 16.33
C ALA A 27 -14.58 -5.26 15.32
N ALA A 28 -14.38 -6.53 14.94
CA ALA A 28 -15.29 -7.29 14.09
C ALA A 28 -15.29 -8.78 14.48
N VAL A 29 -16.41 -9.45 14.20
CA VAL A 29 -16.55 -10.91 14.27
C VAL A 29 -16.32 -11.47 12.87
N LEU A 30 -15.23 -12.22 12.66
CA LEU A 30 -14.96 -12.85 11.37
C LEU A 30 -15.89 -14.05 11.19
N THR A 31 -16.71 -14.05 10.14
CA THR A 31 -17.61 -15.15 9.77
C THR A 31 -16.93 -16.09 8.79
N ASP A 32 -16.67 -15.63 7.57
CA ASP A 32 -16.18 -16.45 6.49
C ASP A 32 -14.89 -15.92 5.87
N VAL A 33 -14.05 -16.86 5.44
CA VAL A 33 -12.88 -16.63 4.58
C VAL A 33 -13.06 -17.45 3.32
N LEU A 34 -13.19 -16.76 2.17
CA LEU A 34 -13.27 -17.40 0.86
C LEU A 34 -11.97 -17.13 0.09
N ASN A 35 -11.19 -18.17 -0.13
CA ASN A 35 -9.96 -18.13 -0.94
C ASN A 35 -10.10 -19.00 -2.20
N ARG A 36 -9.14 -18.84 -3.12
CA ARG A 36 -9.09 -19.63 -4.35
C ARG A 36 -8.93 -21.13 -4.09
N SER A 37 -8.19 -21.50 -3.04
CA SER A 37 -8.05 -22.89 -2.59
C SER A 37 -8.44 -23.05 -1.12
N PRO A 38 -9.04 -24.18 -0.73
CA PRO A 38 -9.38 -24.46 0.66
C PRO A 38 -8.16 -24.41 1.59
N ASP A 39 -7.01 -24.92 1.16
CA ASP A 39 -5.77 -24.95 1.96
C ASP A 39 -5.33 -23.53 2.34
N SER A 40 -5.33 -22.59 1.37
CA SER A 40 -4.99 -21.20 1.68
C SER A 40 -6.03 -20.51 2.56
N GLY A 41 -7.28 -20.96 2.52
CA GLY A 41 -8.34 -20.54 3.45
C GLY A 41 -8.07 -21.04 4.87
N GLN A 42 -7.71 -22.31 5.01
CA GLN A 42 -7.35 -22.92 6.32
C GLN A 42 -6.14 -22.24 6.95
N GLU A 43 -5.08 -22.00 6.17
CA GLU A 43 -3.91 -21.23 6.64
C GLU A 43 -4.29 -19.83 7.12
N ALA A 44 -5.19 -19.14 6.40
CA ALA A 44 -5.64 -17.81 6.79
C ALA A 44 -6.45 -17.85 8.09
N VAL A 45 -7.41 -18.75 8.22
CA VAL A 45 -8.23 -18.93 9.44
C VAL A 45 -7.35 -19.33 10.62
N ALA A 46 -6.38 -20.24 10.44
CA ALA A 46 -5.43 -20.62 11.49
C ALA A 46 -4.58 -19.43 11.96
N PHE A 47 -4.07 -18.60 11.02
CA PHE A 47 -3.33 -17.39 11.35
C PHE A 47 -4.19 -16.36 12.10
N ILE A 48 -5.43 -16.15 11.64
CA ILE A 48 -6.35 -15.18 12.25
C ILE A 48 -6.81 -15.64 13.63
N GLY A 49 -7.02 -16.96 13.81
CA GLY A 49 -7.55 -17.55 15.04
C GLY A 49 -9.06 -17.45 15.16
N ALA A 50 -9.77 -17.15 14.08
CA ALA A 50 -11.22 -17.05 14.03
C ALA A 50 -11.73 -17.23 12.59
N GLY A 51 -13.05 -17.39 12.45
CA GLY A 51 -13.75 -17.52 11.17
C GLY A 51 -13.83 -18.95 10.67
N ARG A 52 -14.53 -19.13 9.56
CA ARG A 52 -14.78 -20.41 8.89
C ARG A 52 -14.31 -20.31 7.43
N VAL A 53 -13.77 -21.37 6.88
CA VAL A 53 -13.45 -21.45 5.46
C VAL A 53 -14.74 -21.70 4.67
N ALA A 54 -15.08 -20.80 3.75
CA ALA A 54 -16.09 -21.01 2.73
C ALA A 54 -15.44 -21.65 1.50
N SER A 55 -16.05 -22.68 0.92
CA SER A 55 -15.55 -23.36 -0.27
C SER A 55 -15.98 -22.70 -1.58
N SER A 56 -17.03 -21.89 -1.52
CA SER A 56 -17.59 -21.16 -2.68
C SER A 56 -18.38 -19.94 -2.24
N TYR A 57 -18.77 -19.09 -3.15
CA TYR A 57 -19.69 -17.97 -2.90
C TYR A 57 -21.04 -18.42 -2.33
N ALA A 58 -21.52 -19.63 -2.69
CA ALA A 58 -22.77 -20.16 -2.19
C ALA A 58 -22.71 -20.58 -0.70
N ASP A 59 -21.50 -20.80 -0.18
CA ASP A 59 -21.27 -21.16 1.23
C ASP A 59 -21.15 -19.94 2.15
N LEU A 60 -21.01 -18.74 1.60
CA LEU A 60 -20.90 -17.51 2.40
C LEU A 60 -22.16 -17.28 3.24
N GLN A 61 -21.97 -16.84 4.46
CA GLN A 61 -23.06 -16.41 5.34
C GLN A 61 -23.32 -14.90 5.21
N PRO A 62 -24.51 -14.43 5.56
CA PRO A 62 -24.76 -12.98 5.69
C PRO A 62 -23.74 -12.33 6.63
N ALA A 63 -23.25 -11.16 6.23
CA ALA A 63 -22.36 -10.34 7.04
C ALA A 63 -22.66 -8.86 6.83
N ASP A 64 -22.32 -8.04 7.83
CA ASP A 64 -22.46 -6.59 7.75
C ASP A 64 -21.42 -5.97 6.83
N ILE A 65 -20.21 -6.55 6.82
CA ILE A 65 -19.06 -6.05 6.08
C ILE A 65 -18.46 -7.17 5.24
N PHE A 66 -18.19 -6.88 3.97
CA PHE A 66 -17.46 -7.75 3.05
C PHE A 66 -16.17 -7.06 2.60
N LEU A 67 -15.02 -7.64 2.91
CA LEU A 67 -13.71 -7.20 2.41
C LEU A 67 -13.34 -8.04 1.17
N ILE A 68 -13.10 -7.37 0.04
CA ILE A 68 -12.49 -7.98 -1.15
C ILE A 68 -11.00 -7.64 -1.15
N ALA A 69 -10.16 -8.59 -0.69
CA ALA A 69 -8.71 -8.43 -0.55
C ALA A 69 -7.94 -9.27 -1.59
N THR A 70 -8.51 -9.43 -2.76
CA THR A 70 -7.90 -10.09 -3.92
C THR A 70 -6.93 -9.15 -4.65
N PRO A 71 -6.07 -9.65 -5.57
CA PRO A 71 -5.34 -8.79 -6.48
C PRO A 71 -6.28 -7.85 -7.26
N ASP A 72 -5.80 -6.66 -7.59
CA ASP A 72 -6.58 -5.58 -8.23
C ASP A 72 -7.36 -6.07 -9.46
N SER A 73 -6.74 -6.90 -10.30
CA SER A 73 -7.37 -7.48 -11.49
C SER A 73 -8.57 -8.42 -11.23
N GLN A 74 -8.80 -8.79 -9.97
CA GLN A 74 -9.87 -9.72 -9.58
C GLN A 74 -10.97 -9.05 -8.73
N ILE A 75 -10.78 -7.81 -8.28
CA ILE A 75 -11.72 -7.13 -7.35
C ILE A 75 -13.11 -7.03 -7.96
N GLU A 76 -13.21 -6.55 -9.20
CA GLU A 76 -14.50 -6.38 -9.90
C GLU A 76 -15.21 -7.73 -10.14
N THR A 77 -14.45 -8.74 -10.54
CA THR A 77 -14.98 -10.12 -10.75
C THR A 77 -15.51 -10.69 -9.44
N CYS A 78 -14.75 -10.56 -8.34
CA CYS A 78 -15.16 -11.03 -7.03
C CYS A 78 -16.38 -10.25 -6.50
N CYS A 79 -16.44 -8.95 -6.73
CA CYS A 79 -17.59 -8.11 -6.38
C CYS A 79 -18.86 -8.56 -7.14
N THR A 80 -18.74 -8.84 -8.43
CA THR A 80 -19.84 -9.31 -9.25
C THR A 80 -20.35 -10.68 -8.76
N ALA A 81 -19.44 -11.61 -8.45
CA ALA A 81 -19.82 -12.92 -7.90
C ALA A 81 -20.51 -12.78 -6.52
N LEU A 82 -20.02 -11.93 -5.64
CA LEU A 82 -20.66 -11.63 -4.35
C LEU A 82 -22.06 -11.03 -4.55
N ALA A 83 -22.22 -10.09 -5.48
CA ALA A 83 -23.51 -9.44 -5.75
C ALA A 83 -24.56 -10.42 -6.31
N GLN A 84 -24.16 -11.56 -6.88
CA GLN A 84 -25.03 -12.61 -7.37
C GLN A 84 -25.52 -13.58 -6.29
N THR A 85 -24.90 -13.61 -5.10
CA THR A 85 -25.30 -14.50 -4.01
C THR A 85 -26.62 -14.14 -3.37
N GLY A 86 -27.08 -12.90 -3.51
CA GLY A 86 -28.25 -12.38 -2.80
C GLY A 86 -28.00 -11.99 -1.33
N LEU A 87 -26.77 -12.08 -0.83
CA LEU A 87 -26.41 -11.75 0.55
C LEU A 87 -26.34 -10.25 0.83
N LEU A 88 -26.16 -9.42 -0.21
CA LEU A 88 -26.02 -7.97 -0.06
C LEU A 88 -27.39 -7.32 0.16
N SER A 89 -27.42 -6.37 1.08
CA SER A 89 -28.60 -5.59 1.46
C SER A 89 -28.25 -4.10 1.61
N ALA A 90 -29.26 -3.29 1.87
CA ALA A 90 -29.06 -1.86 2.21
C ALA A 90 -28.23 -1.63 3.47
N ASN A 91 -28.04 -2.63 4.32
CA ASN A 91 -27.19 -2.53 5.51
C ASN A 91 -25.76 -2.99 5.29
N SER A 92 -25.48 -3.68 4.17
CA SER A 92 -24.15 -4.21 3.90
C SER A 92 -23.17 -3.11 3.47
N VAL A 93 -21.90 -3.28 3.87
CA VAL A 93 -20.74 -2.52 3.39
C VAL A 93 -19.84 -3.46 2.62
N VAL A 94 -19.44 -3.08 1.41
CA VAL A 94 -18.44 -3.82 0.62
C VAL A 94 -17.26 -2.88 0.37
N PHE A 95 -16.05 -3.32 0.71
CA PHE A 95 -14.87 -2.52 0.48
C PHE A 95 -13.68 -3.35 -0.03
N HIS A 96 -12.71 -2.66 -0.61
CA HIS A 96 -11.42 -3.24 -1.01
C HIS A 96 -10.25 -2.38 -0.50
N CYS A 97 -9.04 -2.96 -0.55
CA CYS A 97 -7.82 -2.28 -0.09
C CYS A 97 -6.85 -1.92 -1.22
N SER A 98 -7.28 -1.90 -2.49
CA SER A 98 -6.42 -1.42 -3.58
C SER A 98 -6.03 0.05 -3.38
N GLY A 99 -4.74 0.35 -3.54
CA GLY A 99 -4.23 1.73 -3.56
C GLY A 99 -4.56 2.45 -4.86
N ALA A 100 -4.70 1.73 -5.97
CA ALA A 100 -4.85 2.29 -7.31
C ALA A 100 -6.31 2.38 -7.77
N LEU A 101 -7.15 1.39 -7.44
CA LEU A 101 -8.53 1.31 -7.91
C LEU A 101 -9.48 2.12 -7.02
N PRO A 102 -10.40 2.91 -7.62
CA PRO A 102 -11.44 3.61 -6.87
C PRO A 102 -12.54 2.65 -6.39
N SER A 103 -13.34 3.09 -5.41
CA SER A 103 -14.49 2.33 -4.89
C SER A 103 -15.55 2.02 -5.96
N SER A 104 -15.58 2.78 -7.06
CA SER A 104 -16.51 2.56 -8.18
C SER A 104 -16.35 1.21 -8.88
N VAL A 105 -15.22 0.50 -8.72
CA VAL A 105 -15.07 -0.89 -9.21
C VAL A 105 -16.01 -1.86 -8.49
N LEU A 106 -16.62 -1.45 -7.37
CA LEU A 106 -17.61 -2.20 -6.60
C LEU A 106 -19.06 -1.85 -6.99
N ASN A 107 -19.29 -1.20 -8.12
CA ASN A 107 -20.61 -0.73 -8.53
C ASN A 107 -21.66 -1.85 -8.58
N THR A 108 -21.29 -3.08 -8.89
CA THR A 108 -22.22 -4.23 -8.84
C THR A 108 -22.78 -4.51 -7.45
N ALA A 109 -22.00 -4.31 -6.40
CA ALA A 109 -22.49 -4.39 -5.03
C ALA A 109 -23.37 -3.18 -4.67
N GLN A 110 -23.00 -1.99 -5.13
CA GLN A 110 -23.78 -0.76 -4.92
C GLN A 110 -25.16 -0.86 -5.57
N THR A 111 -25.29 -1.44 -6.77
CA THR A 111 -26.60 -1.67 -7.41
C THR A 111 -27.49 -2.68 -6.67
N ARG A 112 -26.93 -3.46 -5.75
CA ARG A 112 -27.65 -4.34 -4.81
C ARG A 112 -27.99 -3.67 -3.48
N GLY A 113 -27.71 -2.37 -3.34
CA GLY A 113 -28.01 -1.56 -2.15
C GLY A 113 -26.87 -1.46 -1.14
N ALA A 114 -25.78 -2.22 -1.28
CA ALA A 114 -24.63 -2.10 -0.38
C ALA A 114 -23.95 -0.74 -0.51
N ALA A 115 -23.44 -0.19 0.59
CA ALA A 115 -22.52 0.93 0.52
C ALA A 115 -21.10 0.44 0.16
N VAL A 116 -20.38 1.18 -0.67
CA VAL A 116 -19.08 0.76 -1.17
C VAL A 116 -17.99 1.75 -0.80
N ALA A 117 -16.79 1.23 -0.50
CA ALA A 117 -15.63 2.05 -0.22
C ALA A 117 -14.32 1.39 -0.71
N SER A 118 -13.30 2.21 -0.82
CA SER A 118 -11.92 1.79 -0.84
C SER A 118 -11.21 2.33 0.39
N LEU A 119 -10.46 1.46 1.08
CA LEU A 119 -9.65 1.82 2.24
C LEU A 119 -8.28 1.17 2.08
N HIS A 120 -7.25 1.98 1.79
CA HIS A 120 -5.90 1.51 1.49
C HIS A 120 -4.91 1.85 2.61
N PRO A 121 -4.45 0.88 3.40
CA PRO A 121 -3.38 1.09 4.36
C PRO A 121 -2.04 1.33 3.65
N ILE A 122 -1.37 2.46 3.97
CA ILE A 122 -0.08 2.84 3.37
C ILE A 122 1.04 2.11 4.11
N ARG A 123 1.23 0.84 3.81
CA ARG A 123 2.35 0.04 4.33
C ARG A 123 2.60 -1.21 3.51
N SER A 124 3.76 -1.84 3.74
CA SER A 124 4.10 -3.13 3.17
C SER A 124 3.46 -4.26 3.99
N PHE A 125 2.82 -5.21 3.31
CA PHE A 125 2.25 -6.43 3.89
C PHE A 125 3.11 -7.68 3.60
N ALA A 126 4.42 -7.50 3.49
CA ALA A 126 5.33 -8.60 3.14
C ALA A 126 5.31 -9.74 4.17
N LEU A 127 5.29 -9.39 5.47
CA LEU A 127 5.29 -10.31 6.62
C LEU A 127 4.08 -9.99 7.52
N PRO A 128 3.00 -10.78 7.47
CA PRO A 128 1.77 -10.53 8.24
C PRO A 128 1.98 -10.40 9.74
N GLU A 129 2.91 -11.19 10.32
CA GLU A 129 3.24 -11.16 11.74
C GLU A 129 3.76 -9.79 12.18
N ASN A 130 4.65 -9.21 11.39
CA ASN A 130 5.20 -7.89 11.66
C ASN A 130 4.12 -6.80 11.51
N VAL A 131 3.25 -6.97 10.51
CA VAL A 131 2.12 -6.05 10.32
C VAL A 131 1.20 -6.03 11.53
N VAL A 132 0.88 -7.20 12.08
CA VAL A 132 0.01 -7.30 13.27
C VAL A 132 0.69 -6.69 14.50
N ALA A 133 2.01 -6.85 14.62
CA ALA A 133 2.76 -6.34 15.79
C ALA A 133 2.90 -4.81 15.81
N ASP A 134 2.96 -4.16 14.64
CA ASP A 134 3.29 -2.74 14.52
C ASP A 134 2.35 -1.94 13.60
N PHE A 135 1.05 -2.34 13.55
CA PHE A 135 0.05 -1.69 12.70
C PHE A 135 -0.34 -0.29 13.15
N ALA A 136 -0.26 -0.02 14.44
CA ALA A 136 -0.59 1.28 15.01
C ALA A 136 0.13 2.41 14.25
N ASP A 137 -0.51 3.58 14.17
CA ASP A 137 -0.07 4.75 13.42
C ASP A 137 0.01 4.56 11.88
N THR A 138 -0.56 3.46 11.35
CA THR A 138 -0.69 3.29 9.90
C THR A 138 -1.72 4.25 9.32
N TYR A 139 -1.32 5.06 8.35
CA TYR A 139 -2.25 5.90 7.60
C TYR A 139 -3.00 5.08 6.56
N CYS A 140 -4.32 5.31 6.48
CA CYS A 140 -5.22 4.65 5.54
C CYS A 140 -5.95 5.69 4.70
N GLY A 141 -5.65 5.76 3.40
CA GLY A 141 -6.43 6.59 2.48
C GLY A 141 -7.77 5.95 2.18
N MET A 142 -8.87 6.70 2.32
CA MET A 142 -10.22 6.17 2.13
C MET A 142 -11.11 7.08 1.29
N GLU A 143 -11.95 6.47 0.46
CA GLU A 143 -12.99 7.13 -0.34
C GLU A 143 -14.14 6.15 -0.59
N GLY A 144 -15.32 6.67 -0.91
CA GLY A 144 -16.50 5.86 -1.19
C GLY A 144 -17.79 6.52 -0.74
N ASP A 145 -18.81 5.69 -0.52
CA ASP A 145 -20.10 6.13 0.00
C ASP A 145 -19.97 6.55 1.46
N GLN A 146 -20.58 7.68 1.83
CA GLN A 146 -20.48 8.23 3.20
C GLN A 146 -20.84 7.19 4.27
N ARG A 147 -21.91 6.42 4.06
CA ARG A 147 -22.32 5.36 5.00
C ARG A 147 -21.23 4.29 5.20
N ALA A 148 -20.51 3.91 4.15
CA ALA A 148 -19.39 2.97 4.28
C ALA A 148 -18.22 3.61 5.06
N LEU A 149 -17.92 4.87 4.78
CA LEU A 149 -16.85 5.62 5.46
C LEU A 149 -17.14 5.79 6.95
N ASP A 150 -18.40 6.08 7.32
CA ASP A 150 -18.86 6.24 8.72
C ASP A 150 -18.73 4.93 9.53
N ILE A 151 -18.79 3.78 8.87
CA ILE A 151 -18.61 2.45 9.50
C ILE A 151 -17.13 2.05 9.53
N LEU A 152 -16.43 2.21 8.42
CA LEU A 152 -15.06 1.72 8.28
C LEU A 152 -14.04 2.61 9.03
N SER A 153 -14.25 3.93 9.09
CA SER A 153 -13.30 4.83 9.76
C SER A 153 -13.14 4.51 11.26
N PRO A 154 -14.19 4.42 12.08
CA PRO A 154 -14.05 4.03 13.48
C PRO A 154 -13.55 2.58 13.63
N LEU A 155 -13.94 1.67 12.73
CA LEU A 155 -13.47 0.29 12.74
C LEU A 155 -11.94 0.20 12.58
N PHE A 156 -11.37 0.93 11.62
CA PHE A 156 -9.93 0.96 11.41
C PHE A 156 -9.19 1.80 12.47
N SER A 157 -9.80 2.86 12.96
CA SER A 157 -9.23 3.63 14.07
C SER A 157 -9.10 2.80 15.35
N SER A 158 -10.00 1.85 15.60
CA SER A 158 -9.94 0.97 16.77
C SER A 158 -8.74 0.00 16.76
N ILE A 159 -8.14 -0.24 15.59
CA ILE A 159 -6.90 -1.01 15.44
C ILE A 159 -5.66 -0.11 15.27
N GLY A 160 -5.78 1.19 15.57
CA GLY A 160 -4.68 2.16 15.55
C GLY A 160 -4.40 2.82 14.20
N ALA A 161 -5.31 2.72 13.21
CA ALA A 161 -5.14 3.39 11.93
C ALA A 161 -5.54 4.87 11.98
N HIS A 162 -4.86 5.70 11.20
CA HIS A 162 -5.24 7.08 10.88
C HIS A 162 -5.94 7.13 9.53
N CYS A 163 -7.26 7.24 9.53
CA CYS A 163 -8.05 7.31 8.30
C CYS A 163 -8.03 8.72 7.72
N VAL A 164 -7.64 8.84 6.44
CA VAL A 164 -7.53 10.10 5.72
C VAL A 164 -8.44 10.05 4.48
N PRO A 165 -9.38 11.00 4.33
CA PRO A 165 -10.19 11.07 3.12
C PRO A 165 -9.30 11.45 1.93
N ILE A 166 -9.55 10.80 0.79
CA ILE A 166 -8.91 11.10 -0.49
C ILE A 166 -9.97 11.32 -1.56
N GLU A 167 -9.66 12.16 -2.53
CA GLU A 167 -10.53 12.35 -3.69
C GLU A 167 -10.52 11.09 -4.56
N ARG A 168 -11.72 10.60 -4.93
CA ARG A 168 -11.89 9.39 -5.74
C ARG A 168 -11.10 9.45 -7.05
N ASP A 169 -11.19 10.56 -7.77
CA ASP A 169 -10.54 10.73 -9.07
C ASP A 169 -9.03 10.98 -8.97
N ALA A 170 -8.55 11.36 -7.77
CA ALA A 170 -7.12 11.56 -7.49
C ALA A 170 -6.42 10.30 -6.96
N LYS A 171 -7.12 9.18 -6.82
CA LYS A 171 -6.57 7.94 -6.25
C LYS A 171 -5.34 7.41 -6.98
N VAL A 172 -5.27 7.58 -8.29
CA VAL A 172 -4.10 7.22 -9.09
C VAL A 172 -2.85 8.02 -8.66
N PHE A 173 -2.98 9.30 -8.34
CA PHE A 173 -1.87 10.12 -7.84
C PHE A 173 -1.48 9.74 -6.43
N TYR A 174 -2.48 9.48 -5.57
CA TYR A 174 -2.25 8.98 -4.22
C TYR A 174 -1.40 7.70 -4.22
N HIS A 175 -1.77 6.71 -5.05
CA HIS A 175 -0.99 5.47 -5.14
C HIS A 175 0.38 5.69 -5.77
N ALA A 176 0.49 6.52 -6.81
CA ALA A 176 1.77 6.86 -7.42
C ALA A 176 2.74 7.52 -6.41
N ALA A 177 2.23 8.34 -5.48
CA ALA A 177 3.04 8.90 -4.41
C ALA A 177 3.64 7.79 -3.50
N ALA A 178 2.84 6.79 -3.13
CA ALA A 178 3.33 5.64 -2.36
C ALA A 178 4.35 4.80 -3.15
N VAL A 179 4.17 4.64 -4.47
CA VAL A 179 5.15 3.98 -5.35
C VAL A 179 6.47 4.74 -5.36
N PHE A 180 6.45 6.08 -5.43
CA PHE A 180 7.67 6.89 -5.33
C PHE A 180 8.36 6.70 -3.98
N ALA A 181 7.61 6.74 -2.88
CA ALA A 181 8.17 6.66 -1.53
C ALA A 181 8.68 5.26 -1.16
N SER A 182 8.23 4.20 -1.81
CA SER A 182 8.55 2.82 -1.48
C SER A 182 9.18 2.06 -2.64
N ASN A 183 8.42 1.74 -3.68
CA ASN A 183 8.89 0.85 -4.75
C ASN A 183 10.09 1.42 -5.51
N TYR A 184 10.05 2.71 -5.86
CA TYR A 184 11.16 3.35 -6.56
C TYR A 184 12.37 3.57 -5.66
N LEU A 185 12.18 3.73 -4.35
CA LEU A 185 13.30 3.73 -3.41
C LEU A 185 14.06 2.40 -3.47
N VAL A 186 13.36 1.26 -3.48
CA VAL A 186 14.01 -0.06 -3.64
C VAL A 186 14.82 -0.12 -4.94
N THR A 187 14.27 0.34 -6.06
CA THR A 187 14.97 0.38 -7.36
C THR A 187 16.19 1.29 -7.32
N LEU A 188 16.11 2.45 -6.64
CA LEU A 188 17.25 3.35 -6.49
C LEU A 188 18.37 2.73 -5.65
N LEU A 189 18.03 2.03 -4.57
CA LEU A 189 19.00 1.35 -3.73
C LEU A 189 19.69 0.20 -4.46
N ASP A 190 18.95 -0.59 -5.25
CA ASP A 190 19.53 -1.61 -6.13
C ASP A 190 20.49 -0.99 -7.16
N THR A 191 20.09 0.10 -7.81
CA THR A 191 20.94 0.86 -8.75
C THR A 191 22.22 1.35 -8.08
N ALA A 192 22.14 1.81 -6.83
CA ALA A 192 23.32 2.24 -6.07
C ALA A 192 24.26 1.06 -5.76
N ILE A 193 23.73 -0.11 -5.37
CA ILE A 193 24.52 -1.34 -5.14
C ILE A 193 25.26 -1.73 -6.41
N GLN A 194 24.59 -1.76 -7.54
CA GLN A 194 25.20 -2.07 -8.84
C GLN A 194 26.30 -1.06 -9.21
N THR A 195 26.08 0.22 -8.87
CA THR A 195 27.08 1.27 -9.13
C THR A 195 28.31 1.13 -8.23
N TYR A 196 28.13 0.78 -6.95
CA TYR A 196 29.22 0.45 -6.04
C TYR A 196 30.04 -0.77 -6.52
N ALA A 197 29.37 -1.80 -7.04
CA ALA A 197 30.05 -2.96 -7.61
C ALA A 197 30.97 -2.59 -8.78
N ARG A 198 30.59 -1.61 -9.62
CA ARG A 198 31.46 -1.07 -10.68
C ARG A 198 32.68 -0.31 -10.14
N ALA A 199 32.59 0.21 -8.92
CA ALA A 199 33.75 0.79 -8.21
C ALA A 199 34.58 -0.27 -7.45
N GLY A 200 34.30 -1.57 -7.64
CA GLY A 200 35.02 -2.67 -6.99
C GLY A 200 34.58 -2.96 -5.55
N ILE A 201 33.45 -2.43 -5.12
CA ILE A 201 32.94 -2.61 -3.74
C ILE A 201 32.01 -3.83 -3.72
N PRO A 202 32.26 -4.84 -2.89
CA PRO A 202 31.39 -6.00 -2.72
C PRO A 202 29.99 -5.60 -2.22
N GLN A 203 28.96 -6.38 -2.61
CA GLN A 203 27.56 -6.07 -2.32
C GLN A 203 27.26 -5.92 -0.82
N ASP A 204 27.79 -6.81 0.00
CA ASP A 204 27.59 -6.78 1.46
C ASP A 204 28.22 -5.55 2.11
N VAL A 205 29.34 -5.07 1.58
CA VAL A 205 30.01 -3.82 2.00
C VAL A 205 29.17 -2.63 1.53
N ALA A 206 28.75 -2.61 0.26
CA ALA A 206 27.91 -1.56 -0.30
C ALA A 206 26.62 -1.36 0.50
N GLN A 207 25.95 -2.45 0.88
CA GLN A 207 24.75 -2.40 1.72
C GLN A 207 25.00 -1.75 3.09
N LYS A 208 26.12 -2.09 3.75
CA LYS A 208 26.51 -1.49 5.04
C LYS A 208 26.81 0.00 4.91
N MET A 209 27.56 0.38 3.86
CA MET A 209 27.89 1.79 3.56
C MET A 209 26.64 2.62 3.32
N MET A 210 25.70 2.09 2.53
CA MET A 210 24.45 2.80 2.20
C MET A 210 23.51 2.92 3.39
N ALA A 211 23.49 1.95 4.31
CA ALA A 211 22.49 1.88 5.37
C ALA A 211 22.45 3.13 6.25
N ALA A 212 23.62 3.69 6.62
CA ALA A 212 23.71 4.93 7.38
C ALA A 212 23.27 6.14 6.53
N LEU A 213 23.82 6.26 5.31
CA LEU A 213 23.52 7.36 4.40
C LEU A 213 22.01 7.45 4.05
N VAL A 214 21.38 6.31 3.80
CA VAL A 214 19.95 6.25 3.43
C VAL A 214 19.06 6.66 4.60
N ARG A 215 19.36 6.15 5.82
CA ARG A 215 18.60 6.52 7.03
C ARG A 215 18.71 8.02 7.30
N GLU A 216 19.94 8.54 7.35
CA GLU A 216 20.19 9.97 7.58
C GLU A 216 19.49 10.84 6.54
N THR A 217 19.57 10.48 5.25
CA THR A 217 18.90 11.22 4.19
C THR A 217 17.38 11.21 4.35
N ALA A 218 16.79 10.05 4.64
CA ALA A 218 15.35 9.91 4.86
C ALA A 218 14.89 10.71 6.09
N GLU A 219 15.61 10.60 7.22
CA GLU A 219 15.31 11.35 8.43
C GLU A 219 15.39 12.87 8.20
N ASN A 220 16.43 13.34 7.49
CA ASN A 220 16.57 14.76 7.17
C ASN A 220 15.39 15.28 6.34
N VAL A 221 14.94 14.52 5.33
CA VAL A 221 13.77 14.89 4.50
C VAL A 221 12.49 14.92 5.33
N LEU A 222 12.30 13.94 6.22
CA LEU A 222 11.08 13.83 7.04
C LEU A 222 11.01 14.88 8.16
N HIS A 223 12.15 15.31 8.71
CA HIS A 223 12.20 16.31 9.78
C HIS A 223 12.27 17.76 9.28
N THR A 224 12.71 17.98 8.04
CA THR A 224 12.84 19.34 7.49
C THR A 224 11.95 19.51 6.25
N SER A 225 12.56 19.49 5.08
CA SER A 225 11.87 19.42 3.78
C SER A 225 12.84 18.89 2.72
N PRO A 226 12.34 18.40 1.58
CA PRO A 226 13.20 18.00 0.47
C PRO A 226 14.18 19.09 0.02
N GLU A 227 13.74 20.35 0.02
CA GLU A 227 14.56 21.51 -0.36
C GLU A 227 15.72 21.74 0.63
N GLN A 228 15.46 21.60 1.92
CA GLN A 228 16.47 21.81 2.98
C GLN A 228 17.42 20.62 3.09
N ALA A 229 16.92 19.40 2.96
CA ALA A 229 17.71 18.18 3.03
C ALA A 229 18.62 17.97 1.82
N LEU A 230 18.35 18.65 0.68
CA LEU A 230 19.11 18.43 -0.55
C LEU A 230 20.57 18.89 -0.41
N THR A 231 21.50 17.96 -0.68
CA THR A 231 22.95 18.19 -0.72
C THR A 231 23.54 17.69 -2.05
N GLY A 232 24.84 17.67 -2.17
CA GLY A 232 25.55 17.09 -3.31
C GLY A 232 25.85 18.05 -4.46
N PRO A 233 26.40 17.55 -5.59
CA PRO A 233 26.97 18.39 -6.64
C PRO A 233 25.93 19.28 -7.34
N ILE A 234 24.70 18.78 -7.59
CA ILE A 234 23.64 19.56 -8.21
C ILE A 234 23.23 20.74 -7.32
N ALA A 235 23.08 20.51 -6.01
CA ALA A 235 22.72 21.57 -5.06
C ALA A 235 23.78 22.69 -5.00
N ARG A 236 25.06 22.33 -5.20
CA ARG A 236 26.18 23.27 -5.23
C ARG A 236 26.47 23.87 -6.61
N GLY A 237 25.79 23.41 -7.66
CA GLY A 237 26.02 23.86 -9.03
C GLY A 237 27.25 23.26 -9.71
N ASP A 238 27.82 22.18 -9.17
CA ASP A 238 29.00 21.48 -9.73
C ASP A 238 28.59 20.59 -10.92
N MET A 239 28.32 21.22 -12.03
CA MET A 239 27.83 20.56 -13.24
C MET A 239 28.93 19.73 -13.93
N GLU A 240 30.21 20.03 -13.70
CA GLU A 240 31.31 19.24 -14.26
C GLU A 240 31.31 17.82 -13.66
N THR A 241 31.20 17.71 -12.35
CA THR A 241 31.06 16.42 -11.65
C THR A 241 29.84 15.67 -12.12
N VAL A 242 28.68 16.33 -12.25
CA VAL A 242 27.44 15.70 -12.72
C VAL A 242 27.60 15.14 -14.13
N GLN A 243 28.21 15.89 -15.05
CA GLN A 243 28.45 15.42 -16.42
C GLN A 243 29.43 14.27 -16.49
N ARG A 244 30.51 14.30 -15.69
CA ARG A 244 31.48 13.21 -15.61
C ARG A 244 30.84 11.91 -15.12
N GLN A 245 30.02 11.98 -14.06
CA GLN A 245 29.28 10.84 -13.53
C GLN A 245 28.28 10.29 -14.57
N TYR A 246 27.50 11.16 -15.21
CA TYR A 246 26.58 10.77 -16.27
C TYR A 246 27.28 10.02 -17.42
N ARG A 247 28.40 10.55 -17.93
CA ARG A 247 29.15 9.91 -19.03
C ARG A 247 29.66 8.54 -18.63
N ALA A 248 30.21 8.40 -17.42
CA ALA A 248 30.72 7.12 -16.93
C ALA A 248 29.61 6.08 -16.78
N LEU A 249 28.48 6.45 -16.19
CA LEU A 249 27.32 5.57 -16.02
C LEU A 249 26.73 5.19 -17.39
N HIS A 250 26.55 6.15 -18.29
CA HIS A 250 25.96 5.92 -19.61
C HIS A 250 26.84 5.01 -20.50
N ALA A 251 28.16 5.16 -20.40
CA ALA A 251 29.09 4.30 -21.11
C ALA A 251 29.09 2.85 -20.58
N ALA A 252 28.89 2.69 -19.27
CA ALA A 252 28.82 1.38 -18.63
C ALA A 252 27.46 0.68 -18.80
N ASP A 253 26.37 1.46 -18.73
CA ASP A 253 24.99 1.03 -18.89
C ASP A 253 24.11 2.21 -19.30
N ALA A 254 23.63 2.19 -20.54
CA ALA A 254 22.82 3.28 -21.09
C ALA A 254 21.48 3.48 -20.31
N THR A 255 20.93 2.43 -19.69
CA THR A 255 19.70 2.53 -18.90
C THR A 255 19.96 3.23 -17.58
N GLN A 256 21.03 2.87 -16.87
CA GLN A 256 21.46 3.57 -15.65
C GLN A 256 21.81 5.04 -15.95
N GLY A 257 22.48 5.32 -17.08
CA GLY A 257 22.76 6.68 -17.51
C GLY A 257 21.50 7.51 -17.75
N ARG A 258 20.49 6.96 -18.41
CA ARG A 258 19.19 7.62 -18.59
C ARG A 258 18.50 7.91 -17.25
N LEU A 259 18.45 6.94 -16.34
CA LEU A 259 17.89 7.12 -15.01
C LEU A 259 18.60 8.24 -14.24
N TYR A 260 19.94 8.23 -14.23
CA TYR A 260 20.75 9.27 -13.59
C TYR A 260 20.44 10.66 -14.14
N LYS A 261 20.31 10.81 -15.47
CA LYS A 261 19.95 12.07 -16.13
C LYS A 261 18.55 12.54 -15.71
N GLN A 262 17.53 11.67 -15.70
CA GLN A 262 16.16 12.05 -15.34
C GLN A 262 16.07 12.48 -13.87
N LEU A 263 16.69 11.75 -12.97
CA LEU A 263 16.78 12.13 -11.55
C LEU A 263 17.56 13.44 -11.38
N GLY A 264 18.66 13.63 -12.13
CA GLY A 264 19.44 14.88 -12.11
C GLY A 264 18.61 16.09 -12.51
N LEU A 265 17.76 15.98 -13.56
CA LEU A 265 16.85 17.04 -13.97
C LEU A 265 15.80 17.36 -12.89
N ALA A 266 15.23 16.32 -12.26
CA ALA A 266 14.28 16.50 -11.15
C ALA A 266 14.96 17.16 -9.94
N THR A 267 16.17 16.73 -9.59
CA THR A 267 16.99 17.31 -8.52
C THR A 267 17.36 18.77 -8.77
N ALA A 268 17.64 19.13 -10.02
CA ALA A 268 17.92 20.54 -10.38
C ALA A 268 16.69 21.45 -10.18
N ARG A 269 15.49 20.96 -10.51
CA ARG A 269 14.24 21.67 -10.22
C ARG A 269 14.01 21.82 -8.71
N LEU A 270 14.29 20.79 -7.92
CA LEU A 270 14.22 20.84 -6.45
C LEU A 270 15.19 21.90 -5.90
N ALA A 271 16.45 21.91 -6.38
CA ALA A 271 17.45 22.91 -5.99
C ALA A 271 17.05 24.35 -6.34
N GLN A 272 16.29 24.56 -7.43
CA GLN A 272 15.75 25.87 -7.78
C GLN A 272 14.68 26.33 -6.78
N ARG A 273 13.76 25.46 -6.36
CA ARG A 273 12.75 25.81 -5.34
C ARG A 273 13.37 26.27 -4.03
N ARG A 274 14.49 25.66 -3.60
CA ARG A 274 15.25 26.10 -2.40
C ARG A 274 15.69 27.56 -2.45
N LYS A 275 15.94 28.12 -3.66
CA LYS A 275 16.41 29.50 -3.80
C LYS A 275 15.27 30.54 -3.78
N THR A 276 14.04 30.08 -3.90
CA THR A 276 12.82 30.90 -3.95
C THR A 276 12.00 30.84 -2.66
N SER A 277 12.31 29.91 -1.76
CA SER A 277 11.77 29.78 -0.39
C SER A 277 12.73 30.45 0.61
#